data_77d6aa3e8a40a1b9a47b888e23c28fc2
#
_entry.id   77d6aa3e8a40a1b9a47b888e23c28fc2
#
_cell.length_a   1.000
_cell.length_b   1.000
_cell.length_c   1.000
_cell.angle_alpha   90.00
_cell.angle_beta   90.00
_cell.angle_gamma   90.00
#
_symmetry.space_group_name_H-M   'P 1'
#
loop_
_entity.id
_entity.type
_entity.pdbx_description
1 polymer ?
#
loop_
_entity_poly.entity_id
_entity_poly.type
_entity_poly.pdbx_seq_one_letter_code
_entity_poly.pdbx_strand_id
1 'polypeptide(L)'
;YVLRIQGEQVGALPDLPDDIDFNHVRQLSLRNLALINVSDNFLKRFPHLQVLDLRGNQLTQLPTGLSDLEQLRVLRFDDNRIVLRPDSDTALTRLTHLEYISLSGNPIGRIPNLSPLRHLRTISLRNTGLLNIPQRHQLLWRGLMDIRENQIREVNEHLQILGEHIQQMSLHDNPLDEASQQALATANEGSLAPRTHAQVSIDDELRDSWIGPAKPDIRHRYEGIWNALLDDEGSADLFRFLADFAESDDFHERPPYYRARIWRILELCAESTDVRESVYLQTQGPQTCEDRLLLLLSQLEVRTLIAVHTAGASAGQTERELLRLGRSLYRLDQVDSIAARHIERMRRDPYARVDDIEVYLAYRVNLANRLGLPAQPTYMNYPEFSDVSSRQIRLAGERVLAGESLDVLAAALAQREFWQSFVRSHYRERFEALAAPFHQRLETAERTVGEHGEQVYLQQAAALKAELDAHEQALYHELAVEAYSRL
;
A
#
# COMPACT_ATOMS: atom_id res chain seq x y z
N TYR A 1 -1.02 -24.77 8.66
CA TYR A 1 0.31 -25.31 8.34
C TYR A 1 0.58 -25.14 6.85
N VAL A 2 1.83 -24.85 6.49
CA VAL A 2 2.32 -24.59 5.13
C VAL A 2 3.25 -25.73 4.72
N LEU A 3 2.97 -26.37 3.58
CA LEU A 3 3.89 -27.32 2.94
C LEU A 3 4.49 -26.66 1.71
N ARG A 4 5.82 -26.63 1.65
CA ARG A 4 6.58 -26.15 0.48
C ARG A 4 7.45 -27.27 -0.05
N ILE A 5 7.27 -27.61 -1.31
CA ILE A 5 8.16 -28.52 -2.02
C ILE A 5 9.07 -27.64 -2.88
N GLN A 6 10.37 -27.78 -2.68
CA GLN A 6 11.39 -27.03 -3.40
C GLN A 6 12.38 -28.01 -4.02
N GLY A 7 12.82 -27.74 -5.22
CA GLY A 7 13.80 -28.53 -5.94
C GLY A 7 14.06 -27.93 -7.31
N GLU A 8 15.18 -28.29 -7.92
CA GLU A 8 15.47 -27.89 -9.29
C GLU A 8 14.90 -28.96 -10.25
N GLN A 9 13.94 -28.53 -11.09
CA GLN A 9 13.41 -29.33 -12.21
C GLN A 9 12.92 -30.75 -11.83
N VAL A 10 12.05 -30.86 -10.86
CA VAL A 10 11.48 -32.16 -10.42
C VAL A 10 10.68 -32.82 -11.54
N GLY A 11 10.00 -32.01 -12.39
CA GLY A 11 9.21 -32.48 -13.55
C GLY A 11 7.91 -33.18 -13.20
N ALA A 12 7.91 -34.08 -12.21
CA ALA A 12 6.75 -34.77 -11.69
C ALA A 12 6.80 -34.89 -10.17
N LEU A 13 5.64 -34.77 -9.51
CA LEU A 13 5.56 -34.94 -8.06
C LEU A 13 5.65 -36.44 -7.69
N PRO A 14 6.36 -36.76 -6.59
CA PRO A 14 6.38 -38.10 -6.07
C PRO A 14 5.02 -38.48 -5.46
N ASP A 15 4.72 -39.78 -5.39
CA ASP A 15 3.61 -40.25 -4.59
C ASP A 15 3.89 -39.96 -3.11
N LEU A 16 2.86 -39.44 -2.43
CA LEU A 16 2.95 -39.15 -1.00
C LEU A 16 2.73 -40.41 -0.17
N PRO A 17 3.47 -40.62 0.92
CA PRO A 17 3.31 -41.77 1.81
C PRO A 17 1.88 -41.87 2.36
N ASP A 18 1.28 -43.07 2.32
CA ASP A 18 -0.10 -43.29 2.75
C ASP A 18 -0.31 -43.17 4.27
N ASP A 19 0.74 -43.38 5.03
CA ASP A 19 0.79 -43.31 6.48
C ASP A 19 0.87 -41.88 7.05
N ILE A 20 1.08 -40.87 6.19
CA ILE A 20 1.15 -39.47 6.61
C ILE A 20 -0.19 -38.77 6.37
N ASP A 21 -0.72 -38.15 7.43
CA ASP A 21 -1.92 -37.30 7.37
C ASP A 21 -1.57 -35.84 7.03
N PHE A 22 -2.12 -35.34 5.90
CA PHE A 22 -1.96 -33.97 5.42
C PHE A 22 -3.20 -33.10 5.67
N ASN A 23 -4.19 -33.57 6.42
CA ASN A 23 -5.44 -32.82 6.71
C ASN A 23 -5.21 -31.48 7.41
N HIS A 24 -4.07 -31.32 8.07
CA HIS A 24 -3.68 -30.09 8.75
C HIS A 24 -3.05 -29.04 7.82
N VAL A 25 -2.70 -29.40 6.57
CA VAL A 25 -2.09 -28.47 5.60
C VAL A 25 -3.18 -27.56 5.03
N ARG A 26 -2.95 -26.26 5.09
CA ARG A 26 -3.82 -25.21 4.56
C ARG A 26 -3.21 -24.49 3.36
N GLN A 27 -1.89 -24.53 3.23
CA GLN A 27 -1.16 -23.87 2.15
C GLN A 27 -0.17 -24.85 1.54
N LEU A 28 -0.20 -24.96 0.20
CA LEU A 28 0.70 -25.81 -0.57
C LEU A 28 1.40 -24.96 -1.63
N SER A 29 2.72 -24.93 -1.59
CA SER A 29 3.55 -24.24 -2.57
C SER A 29 4.41 -25.23 -3.35
N LEU A 30 4.23 -25.25 -4.67
CA LEU A 30 4.89 -26.12 -5.64
C LEU A 30 5.50 -25.27 -6.77
N ARG A 31 6.23 -24.23 -6.41
CA ARG A 31 6.78 -23.25 -7.36
C ARG A 31 8.05 -23.75 -8.04
N ASN A 32 8.21 -23.40 -9.33
CA ASN A 32 9.45 -23.56 -10.08
C ASN A 32 9.99 -25.00 -10.09
N LEU A 33 9.08 -25.97 -10.12
CA LEU A 33 9.44 -27.41 -10.12
C LEU A 33 9.43 -28.02 -11.51
N ALA A 34 9.24 -27.23 -12.57
CA ALA A 34 9.07 -27.65 -13.95
C ALA A 34 7.92 -28.69 -14.14
N LEU A 35 6.89 -28.65 -13.30
CA LEU A 35 5.77 -29.58 -13.35
C LEU A 35 4.99 -29.44 -14.65
N ILE A 36 4.75 -30.57 -15.31
CA ILE A 36 3.92 -30.64 -16.51
C ILE A 36 2.46 -30.92 -16.14
N ASN A 37 2.25 -31.61 -15.03
CA ASN A 37 0.95 -31.99 -14.50
C ASN A 37 1.00 -32.13 -12.97
N VAL A 38 -0.16 -31.99 -12.32
CA VAL A 38 -0.38 -32.33 -10.90
C VAL A 38 -1.50 -33.35 -10.85
N SER A 39 -1.24 -34.54 -10.32
CA SER A 39 -2.22 -35.61 -10.30
C SER A 39 -3.34 -35.35 -9.29
N ASP A 40 -4.54 -35.84 -9.60
CA ASP A 40 -5.70 -35.77 -8.70
C ASP A 40 -5.42 -36.46 -7.37
N ASN A 41 -4.74 -37.61 -7.40
CA ASN A 41 -4.40 -38.35 -6.20
C ASN A 41 -3.48 -37.55 -5.27
N PHE A 42 -2.59 -36.73 -5.84
CA PHE A 42 -1.75 -35.84 -5.05
C PHE A 42 -2.57 -34.75 -4.37
N LEU A 43 -3.46 -34.05 -5.09
CA LEU A 43 -4.28 -32.99 -4.55
C LEU A 43 -5.30 -33.48 -3.52
N LYS A 44 -5.88 -34.66 -3.70
CA LYS A 44 -6.81 -35.27 -2.73
C LYS A 44 -6.22 -35.53 -1.35
N ARG A 45 -4.90 -35.52 -1.22
CA ARG A 45 -4.22 -35.62 0.09
C ARG A 45 -4.35 -34.35 0.94
N PHE A 46 -4.86 -33.25 0.37
CA PHE A 46 -4.97 -31.93 1.00
C PHE A 46 -6.41 -31.42 1.02
N PRO A 47 -7.37 -32.10 1.65
CA PRO A 47 -8.80 -31.82 1.54
C PRO A 47 -9.20 -30.45 2.14
N HIS A 48 -8.37 -29.87 2.98
CA HIS A 48 -8.62 -28.59 3.63
C HIS A 48 -7.72 -27.47 3.14
N LEU A 49 -7.20 -27.58 1.91
CA LEU A 49 -6.32 -26.60 1.31
C LEU A 49 -7.07 -25.28 1.07
N GLN A 50 -6.46 -24.17 1.50
CA GLN A 50 -6.97 -22.81 1.30
C GLN A 50 -6.14 -22.04 0.28
N VAL A 51 -4.85 -22.32 0.18
CA VAL A 51 -3.92 -21.66 -0.75
C VAL A 51 -3.16 -22.70 -1.55
N LEU A 52 -3.25 -22.59 -2.89
CA LEU A 52 -2.47 -23.42 -3.83
C LEU A 52 -1.64 -22.52 -4.73
N ASP A 53 -0.32 -22.70 -4.68
CA ASP A 53 0.65 -21.94 -5.47
C ASP A 53 1.45 -22.86 -6.40
N LEU A 54 1.16 -22.75 -7.70
CA LEU A 54 1.76 -23.54 -8.78
C LEU A 54 2.52 -22.66 -9.78
N ARG A 55 2.98 -21.49 -9.37
CA ARG A 55 3.69 -20.54 -10.23
C ARG A 55 5.00 -21.09 -10.78
N GLY A 56 5.36 -20.63 -11.99
CA GLY A 56 6.66 -20.94 -12.61
C GLY A 56 6.82 -22.40 -13.01
N ASN A 57 5.73 -23.08 -13.41
CA ASN A 57 5.76 -24.46 -13.87
C ASN A 57 5.53 -24.56 -15.39
N GLN A 58 5.26 -25.77 -15.88
CA GLN A 58 5.03 -26.03 -17.30
C GLN A 58 3.63 -26.62 -17.56
N LEU A 59 2.67 -26.30 -16.68
CA LEU A 59 1.30 -26.76 -16.78
C LEU A 59 0.65 -26.23 -18.06
N THR A 60 0.01 -27.11 -18.83
CA THR A 60 -0.72 -26.73 -20.07
C THR A 60 -2.22 -26.65 -19.87
N GLN A 61 -2.73 -27.14 -18.75
CA GLN A 61 -4.13 -27.12 -18.35
C GLN A 61 -4.27 -27.07 -16.83
N LEU A 62 -5.46 -26.70 -16.34
CA LEU A 62 -5.76 -26.78 -14.91
C LEU A 62 -5.74 -28.23 -14.44
N PRO A 63 -5.20 -28.56 -13.24
CA PRO A 63 -5.28 -29.89 -12.66
C PRO A 63 -6.74 -30.34 -12.51
N THR A 64 -7.05 -31.58 -12.90
CA THR A 64 -8.43 -32.11 -12.87
C THR A 64 -8.98 -32.25 -11.46
N GLY A 65 -8.14 -32.58 -10.47
CA GLY A 65 -8.50 -32.62 -9.05
C GLY A 65 -8.69 -31.26 -8.35
N LEU A 66 -8.53 -30.16 -9.08
CA LEU A 66 -8.73 -28.82 -8.55
C LEU A 66 -10.15 -28.61 -8.02
N SER A 67 -11.15 -29.17 -8.72
CA SER A 67 -12.57 -29.08 -8.35
C SER A 67 -12.93 -29.71 -6.99
N ASP A 68 -12.05 -30.54 -6.43
CA ASP A 68 -12.27 -31.22 -5.15
C ASP A 68 -11.77 -30.38 -3.96
N LEU A 69 -11.07 -29.28 -4.23
CA LEU A 69 -10.52 -28.38 -3.21
C LEU A 69 -11.54 -27.29 -2.83
N GLU A 70 -12.67 -27.69 -2.28
CA GLU A 70 -13.81 -26.80 -2.01
C GLU A 70 -13.50 -25.62 -1.05
N GLN A 71 -12.48 -25.74 -0.18
CA GLN A 71 -12.09 -24.70 0.77
C GLN A 71 -11.04 -23.74 0.20
N LEU A 72 -10.71 -23.84 -1.08
CA LEU A 72 -9.68 -23.03 -1.71
C LEU A 72 -10.12 -21.57 -1.81
N ARG A 73 -9.30 -20.65 -1.26
CA ARG A 73 -9.50 -19.21 -1.27
C ARG A 73 -8.55 -18.51 -2.25
N VAL A 74 -7.34 -19.03 -2.37
CA VAL A 74 -6.28 -18.41 -3.16
C VAL A 74 -5.67 -19.43 -4.11
N LEU A 75 -5.64 -19.08 -5.40
CA LEU A 75 -5.14 -19.94 -6.47
C LEU A 75 -4.18 -19.19 -7.38
N ARG A 76 -2.98 -19.74 -7.58
CA ARG A 76 -1.94 -19.12 -8.38
C ARG A 76 -1.35 -20.08 -9.40
N PHE A 77 -1.47 -19.69 -10.65
CA PHE A 77 -0.91 -20.39 -11.79
C PHE A 77 0.01 -19.53 -12.66
N ASP A 78 0.48 -18.41 -12.15
CA ASP A 78 1.31 -17.49 -12.92
C ASP A 78 2.48 -18.20 -13.58
N ASP A 79 2.84 -17.72 -14.77
CA ASP A 79 4.01 -18.19 -15.51
C ASP A 79 4.00 -19.71 -15.77
N ASN A 80 2.89 -20.17 -16.32
CA ASN A 80 2.71 -21.52 -16.86
C ASN A 80 2.43 -21.46 -18.38
N ARG A 81 1.90 -22.54 -18.94
CA ARG A 81 1.52 -22.65 -20.36
C ARG A 81 0.05 -23.00 -20.52
N ILE A 82 -0.78 -22.55 -19.56
CA ILE A 82 -2.18 -22.94 -19.49
C ILE A 82 -2.99 -22.29 -20.62
N VAL A 83 -3.74 -23.14 -21.33
CA VAL A 83 -4.78 -22.72 -22.28
C VAL A 83 -6.12 -23.14 -21.69
N LEU A 84 -7.03 -22.16 -21.46
CA LEU A 84 -8.36 -22.45 -20.92
C LEU A 84 -9.29 -23.02 -21.99
N ARG A 85 -9.88 -24.16 -21.69
CA ARG A 85 -10.89 -24.84 -22.51
C ARG A 85 -12.26 -24.69 -21.85
N PRO A 86 -13.36 -24.98 -22.54
CA PRO A 86 -14.70 -24.90 -21.93
C PRO A 86 -14.89 -25.76 -20.66
N ASP A 87 -14.21 -26.89 -20.57
CA ASP A 87 -14.19 -27.77 -19.40
C ASP A 87 -13.42 -27.19 -18.22
N SER A 88 -12.46 -26.27 -18.47
CA SER A 88 -11.75 -25.55 -17.42
C SER A 88 -12.69 -24.72 -16.54
N ASP A 89 -13.77 -24.18 -17.10
CA ASP A 89 -14.78 -23.44 -16.34
C ASP A 89 -15.45 -24.32 -15.29
N THR A 90 -15.70 -25.61 -15.60
CA THR A 90 -16.31 -26.53 -14.63
C THR A 90 -15.45 -26.74 -13.41
N ALA A 91 -14.12 -26.79 -13.58
CA ALA A 91 -13.18 -26.91 -12.46
C ALA A 91 -13.18 -25.65 -11.58
N LEU A 92 -13.15 -24.46 -12.19
CA LEU A 92 -13.13 -23.19 -11.47
C LEU A 92 -14.47 -22.89 -10.78
N THR A 93 -15.60 -23.13 -11.45
CA THR A 93 -16.94 -22.78 -10.91
C THR A 93 -17.33 -23.55 -9.65
N ARG A 94 -16.64 -24.65 -9.34
CA ARG A 94 -16.84 -25.42 -8.09
C ARG A 94 -16.11 -24.82 -6.90
N LEU A 95 -15.14 -23.94 -7.12
CA LEU A 95 -14.34 -23.27 -6.07
C LEU A 95 -15.09 -22.05 -5.51
N THR A 96 -16.26 -22.27 -4.92
CA THR A 96 -17.18 -21.20 -4.50
C THR A 96 -16.63 -20.28 -3.41
N HIS A 97 -15.59 -20.69 -2.68
CA HIS A 97 -14.91 -19.89 -1.66
C HIS A 97 -13.69 -19.13 -2.19
N LEU A 98 -13.43 -19.21 -3.52
CA LEU A 98 -12.28 -18.57 -4.12
C LEU A 98 -12.41 -17.04 -4.05
N GLU A 99 -11.40 -16.40 -3.49
CA GLU A 99 -11.28 -14.93 -3.31
C GLU A 99 -10.28 -14.33 -4.28
N TYR A 100 -9.23 -15.07 -4.59
CA TYR A 100 -8.16 -14.65 -5.48
C TYR A 100 -7.79 -15.74 -6.47
N ILE A 101 -7.65 -15.36 -7.75
CA ILE A 101 -7.05 -16.22 -8.79
C ILE A 101 -6.08 -15.42 -9.64
N SER A 102 -4.89 -15.99 -9.89
CA SER A 102 -3.95 -15.47 -10.88
C SER A 102 -3.61 -16.53 -11.93
N LEU A 103 -3.79 -16.13 -13.19
CA LEU A 103 -3.43 -16.89 -14.40
C LEU A 103 -2.44 -16.10 -15.25
N SER A 104 -1.83 -15.09 -14.70
CA SER A 104 -0.95 -14.17 -15.42
C SER A 104 0.22 -14.91 -16.07
N GLY A 105 0.70 -14.42 -17.23
CA GLY A 105 1.79 -15.07 -17.96
C GLY A 105 1.44 -16.43 -18.57
N ASN A 106 0.15 -16.74 -18.76
CA ASN A 106 -0.33 -17.93 -19.44
C ASN A 106 -1.04 -17.58 -20.75
N PRO A 107 -0.90 -18.36 -21.81
CA PRO A 107 -1.62 -18.16 -23.07
C PRO A 107 -3.08 -18.65 -22.95
N ILE A 108 -3.88 -18.05 -22.06
CA ILE A 108 -5.21 -18.60 -21.68
C ILE A 108 -6.21 -18.61 -22.83
N GLY A 109 -6.06 -17.75 -23.84
CA GLY A 109 -6.89 -17.69 -25.04
C GLY A 109 -8.30 -17.11 -24.84
N ARG A 110 -8.86 -17.17 -23.64
CA ARG A 110 -10.20 -16.64 -23.30
C ARG A 110 -10.31 -16.35 -21.80
N ILE A 111 -11.26 -15.49 -21.46
CA ILE A 111 -11.62 -15.26 -20.06
C ILE A 111 -12.54 -16.38 -19.57
N PRO A 112 -12.27 -16.99 -18.39
CA PRO A 112 -13.13 -18.02 -17.84
C PRO A 112 -14.48 -17.45 -17.35
N ASN A 113 -15.47 -18.34 -17.19
CA ASN A 113 -16.74 -17.93 -16.57
C ASN A 113 -16.58 -17.80 -15.05
N LEU A 114 -16.59 -16.57 -14.56
CA LEU A 114 -16.40 -16.24 -13.14
C LEU A 114 -17.72 -16.01 -12.40
N SER A 115 -18.85 -16.01 -13.09
CA SER A 115 -20.15 -15.64 -12.50
C SER A 115 -20.60 -16.49 -11.30
N PRO A 116 -20.21 -17.76 -11.14
CA PRO A 116 -20.52 -18.55 -9.95
C PRO A 116 -19.67 -18.24 -8.73
N LEU A 117 -18.51 -17.56 -8.92
CA LEU A 117 -17.51 -17.28 -7.86
C LEU A 117 -17.88 -16.01 -7.08
N ARG A 118 -18.88 -16.11 -6.21
CA ARG A 118 -19.45 -14.95 -5.51
C ARG A 118 -18.51 -14.30 -4.50
N HIS A 119 -17.50 -15.03 -4.03
CA HIS A 119 -16.48 -14.53 -3.09
C HIS A 119 -15.21 -14.04 -3.79
N LEU A 120 -15.14 -14.17 -5.12
CA LEU A 120 -13.96 -13.75 -5.86
C LEU A 120 -13.83 -12.21 -5.84
N ARG A 121 -12.71 -11.72 -5.35
CA ARG A 121 -12.41 -10.30 -5.19
C ARG A 121 -11.41 -9.80 -6.22
N THR A 122 -10.47 -10.65 -6.59
CA THR A 122 -9.40 -10.27 -7.51
C THR A 122 -9.09 -11.39 -8.49
N ILE A 123 -9.01 -11.04 -9.77
CA ILE A 123 -8.47 -11.89 -10.82
C ILE A 123 -7.32 -11.19 -11.54
N SER A 124 -6.18 -11.86 -11.66
CA SER A 124 -5.07 -11.40 -12.48
C SER A 124 -4.92 -12.23 -13.75
N LEU A 125 -5.09 -11.56 -14.89
CA LEU A 125 -4.95 -12.07 -16.26
C LEU A 125 -3.93 -11.24 -17.04
N ARG A 126 -2.92 -10.73 -16.35
CA ARG A 126 -1.87 -9.90 -16.94
C ARG A 126 -1.02 -10.74 -17.89
N ASN A 127 -0.68 -10.18 -19.06
CA ASN A 127 0.18 -10.86 -20.06
C ASN A 127 -0.34 -12.26 -20.44
N THR A 128 -1.62 -12.36 -20.82
CA THR A 128 -2.26 -13.63 -21.19
C THR A 128 -2.68 -13.70 -22.65
N GLY A 129 -2.34 -12.68 -23.44
CA GLY A 129 -2.64 -12.61 -24.87
C GLY A 129 -4.10 -12.32 -25.19
N LEU A 130 -4.87 -11.76 -24.25
CA LEU A 130 -6.26 -11.39 -24.48
C LEU A 130 -6.39 -10.28 -25.53
N LEU A 131 -7.33 -10.45 -26.44
CA LEU A 131 -7.66 -9.51 -27.50
C LEU A 131 -8.85 -8.61 -27.17
N ASN A 132 -9.71 -9.07 -26.27
CA ASN A 132 -10.96 -8.39 -25.91
C ASN A 132 -11.14 -8.33 -24.40
N ILE A 133 -11.84 -7.31 -23.93
CA ILE A 133 -12.30 -7.23 -22.54
C ILE A 133 -13.44 -8.23 -22.26
N PRO A 134 -13.70 -8.60 -20.99
CA PRO A 134 -14.77 -9.51 -20.64
C PRO A 134 -16.14 -8.95 -21.00
N GLN A 135 -17.05 -9.83 -21.40
CA GLN A 135 -18.43 -9.46 -21.67
C GLN A 135 -19.24 -9.34 -20.36
N ARG A 136 -20.29 -8.52 -20.37
CA ARG A 136 -21.13 -8.23 -19.19
C ARG A 136 -21.55 -9.46 -18.38
N HIS A 137 -21.93 -10.55 -19.02
CA HIS A 137 -22.32 -11.77 -18.32
C HIS A 137 -21.18 -12.50 -17.60
N GLN A 138 -19.92 -12.16 -17.92
CA GLN A 138 -18.72 -12.66 -17.24
C GLN A 138 -18.35 -11.80 -16.02
N LEU A 139 -18.99 -10.63 -15.87
CA LEU A 139 -18.71 -9.61 -14.85
C LEU A 139 -19.84 -9.48 -13.80
N LEU A 140 -20.53 -10.57 -13.48
CA LEU A 140 -21.56 -10.57 -12.44
C LEU A 140 -21.00 -10.49 -11.00
N TRP A 141 -19.70 -10.41 -10.87
CA TRP A 141 -18.99 -10.22 -9.61
C TRP A 141 -18.39 -8.80 -9.53
N ARG A 142 -18.18 -8.28 -8.32
CA ARG A 142 -17.71 -6.92 -8.06
C ARG A 142 -16.25 -6.91 -7.61
N GLY A 143 -15.38 -7.63 -8.30
CA GLY A 143 -13.97 -7.73 -7.95
C GLY A 143 -13.06 -6.92 -8.88
N LEU A 144 -11.80 -6.83 -8.53
CA LEU A 144 -10.74 -6.20 -9.32
C LEU A 144 -10.24 -7.15 -10.40
N MET A 145 -10.09 -6.66 -11.63
CA MET A 145 -9.55 -7.42 -12.76
C MET A 145 -8.29 -6.75 -13.30
N ASP A 146 -7.17 -7.44 -13.20
CA ASP A 146 -5.92 -7.04 -13.83
C ASP A 146 -5.78 -7.70 -15.20
N ILE A 147 -5.97 -6.92 -16.27
CA ILE A 147 -5.80 -7.33 -17.67
C ILE A 147 -4.73 -6.48 -18.38
N ARG A 148 -3.76 -6.00 -17.62
CA ARG A 148 -2.60 -5.27 -18.15
C ARG A 148 -1.73 -6.15 -19.06
N GLU A 149 -0.92 -5.51 -19.90
CA GLU A 149 0.04 -6.19 -20.78
C GLU A 149 -0.61 -7.24 -21.69
N ASN A 150 -1.85 -7.03 -22.11
CA ASN A 150 -2.53 -7.86 -23.09
C ASN A 150 -2.51 -7.19 -24.49
N GLN A 151 -3.33 -7.67 -25.41
CA GLN A 151 -3.40 -7.21 -26.78
C GLN A 151 -4.75 -6.56 -27.10
N ILE A 152 -5.40 -5.98 -26.11
CA ILE A 152 -6.70 -5.34 -26.22
C ILE A 152 -6.53 -4.02 -26.97
N ARG A 153 -7.31 -3.82 -28.03
CA ARG A 153 -7.28 -2.62 -28.88
C ARG A 153 -8.50 -1.74 -28.75
N GLU A 154 -9.65 -2.36 -28.56
CA GLU A 154 -10.94 -1.66 -28.58
C GLU A 154 -11.72 -1.93 -27.28
N VAL A 155 -12.18 -0.85 -26.66
CA VAL A 155 -13.05 -0.91 -25.48
C VAL A 155 -14.33 -0.08 -25.66
N ASN A 156 -14.44 0.76 -26.70
CA ASN A 156 -15.52 1.74 -26.89
C ASN A 156 -16.93 1.14 -26.88
N GLU A 157 -17.13 0.04 -27.62
CA GLU A 157 -18.44 -0.60 -27.70
C GLU A 157 -18.89 -1.23 -26.38
N HIS A 158 -17.94 -1.45 -25.49
CA HIS A 158 -18.15 -2.14 -24.21
C HIS A 158 -18.34 -1.17 -23.05
N LEU A 159 -17.88 0.10 -23.16
CA LEU A 159 -17.95 1.08 -22.07
C LEU A 159 -19.37 1.34 -21.58
N GLN A 160 -20.34 1.44 -22.50
CA GLN A 160 -21.75 1.63 -22.15
C GLN A 160 -22.36 0.39 -21.48
N ILE A 161 -21.84 -0.81 -21.79
CA ILE A 161 -22.31 -2.09 -21.27
C ILE A 161 -21.67 -2.39 -19.90
N LEU A 162 -20.39 -2.00 -19.73
CA LEU A 162 -19.62 -2.27 -18.52
C LEU A 162 -19.94 -1.28 -17.39
N GLY A 163 -20.35 -0.03 -17.74
CA GLY A 163 -20.67 0.98 -16.76
C GLY A 163 -19.55 1.14 -15.71
N GLU A 164 -19.91 1.02 -14.45
CA GLU A 164 -18.97 1.16 -13.32
C GLU A 164 -17.89 0.04 -13.27
N HIS A 165 -18.12 -1.11 -13.88
CA HIS A 165 -17.16 -2.23 -13.86
C HIS A 165 -15.83 -1.90 -14.57
N ILE A 166 -15.83 -0.92 -15.48
CA ILE A 166 -14.57 -0.50 -16.15
C ILE A 166 -13.56 0.07 -15.15
N GLN A 167 -14.02 0.70 -14.07
CA GLN A 167 -13.19 1.26 -13.02
C GLN A 167 -12.51 0.17 -12.16
N GLN A 168 -13.05 -1.05 -12.20
CA GLN A 168 -12.48 -2.22 -11.52
C GLN A 168 -11.47 -2.98 -12.39
N MET A 169 -11.18 -2.48 -13.60
CA MET A 169 -10.26 -3.11 -14.54
C MET A 169 -8.99 -2.30 -14.70
N SER A 170 -7.85 -2.96 -14.55
CA SER A 170 -6.55 -2.38 -14.87
C SER A 170 -6.20 -2.73 -16.31
N LEU A 171 -6.18 -1.72 -17.20
CA LEU A 171 -6.00 -1.86 -18.67
C LEU A 171 -4.65 -1.33 -19.17
N HIS A 172 -3.75 -0.88 -18.29
CA HIS A 172 -2.46 -0.32 -18.68
C HIS A 172 -1.67 -1.29 -19.57
N ASP A 173 -0.79 -0.73 -20.39
CA ASP A 173 0.10 -1.50 -21.27
C ASP A 173 -0.63 -2.41 -22.28
N ASN A 174 -1.86 -2.04 -22.67
CA ASN A 174 -2.56 -2.58 -23.82
C ASN A 174 -2.45 -1.62 -25.00
N PRO A 175 -2.38 -2.10 -26.27
CA PRO A 175 -2.28 -1.27 -27.45
C PRO A 175 -3.66 -0.67 -27.85
N LEU A 176 -4.29 0.04 -26.91
CA LEU A 176 -5.61 0.64 -27.10
C LEU A 176 -5.56 1.70 -28.23
N ASP A 177 -6.58 1.71 -29.06
CA ASP A 177 -6.76 2.76 -30.08
C ASP A 177 -7.08 4.12 -29.44
N GLU A 178 -6.89 5.20 -30.22
CA GLU A 178 -7.06 6.57 -29.74
C GLU A 178 -8.50 6.83 -29.24
N ALA A 179 -9.50 6.25 -29.89
CA ALA A 179 -10.90 6.39 -29.52
C ALA A 179 -11.19 5.71 -28.15
N SER A 180 -10.58 4.52 -27.91
CA SER A 180 -10.69 3.82 -26.63
C SER A 180 -9.96 4.53 -25.50
N GLN A 181 -8.77 5.09 -25.78
CA GLN A 181 -8.04 5.90 -24.80
C GLN A 181 -8.84 7.14 -24.39
N GLN A 182 -9.42 7.85 -25.37
CA GLN A 182 -10.23 9.04 -25.13
C GLN A 182 -11.52 8.71 -24.37
N ALA A 183 -12.16 7.59 -24.70
CA ALA A 183 -13.37 7.14 -24.05
C ALA A 183 -13.14 6.71 -22.58
N LEU A 184 -12.00 6.06 -22.28
CA LEU A 184 -11.58 5.74 -20.92
C LEU A 184 -11.24 7.00 -20.12
N ALA A 185 -10.56 7.98 -20.72
CA ALA A 185 -10.29 9.27 -20.10
C ALA A 185 -11.60 9.97 -19.71
N THR A 186 -12.55 10.02 -20.66
CA THR A 186 -13.88 10.62 -20.42
C THR A 186 -14.69 9.87 -19.36
N ALA A 187 -14.60 8.54 -19.32
CA ALA A 187 -15.26 7.72 -18.29
C ALA A 187 -14.65 7.99 -16.89
N ASN A 188 -13.36 8.24 -16.82
CA ASN A 188 -12.68 8.64 -15.59
C ASN A 188 -12.98 10.10 -15.20
N GLU A 189 -13.09 11.03 -16.18
CA GLU A 189 -13.48 12.42 -15.94
C GLU A 189 -14.96 12.55 -15.53
N GLY A 190 -15.83 11.68 -16.05
CA GLY A 190 -17.25 11.61 -15.64
C GLY A 190 -17.45 11.26 -14.17
N SER A 191 -16.45 10.67 -13.52
CA SER A 191 -16.41 10.44 -12.07
C SER A 191 -16.16 11.72 -11.26
N LEU A 192 -15.73 12.81 -11.92
CA LEU A 192 -15.54 14.15 -11.31
C LEU A 192 -16.73 15.10 -11.53
N ALA A 193 -17.85 14.60 -12.10
CA ALA A 193 -19.05 15.41 -12.29
C ALA A 193 -19.72 15.82 -10.96
N PRO A 194 -20.38 16.99 -10.87
CA PRO A 194 -21.07 17.41 -9.65
C PRO A 194 -22.08 16.36 -9.19
N ARG A 195 -22.04 16.02 -7.92
CA ARG A 195 -22.84 14.96 -7.30
C ARG A 195 -24.33 15.15 -7.51
N THR A 196 -25.00 14.12 -8.01
CA THR A 196 -26.46 14.07 -8.10
C THR A 196 -27.08 13.66 -6.76
N HIS A 197 -28.39 13.88 -6.56
CA HIS A 197 -29.08 13.50 -5.32
C HIS A 197 -28.92 12.03 -4.90
N ALA A 198 -28.64 11.12 -5.82
CA ALA A 198 -28.36 9.70 -5.53
C ALA A 198 -27.00 9.50 -4.83
N GLN A 199 -25.99 10.32 -5.15
CA GLN A 199 -24.68 10.29 -4.47
C GLN A 199 -24.74 10.83 -3.05
N VAL A 200 -25.65 11.78 -2.77
CA VAL A 200 -25.90 12.28 -1.41
C VAL A 200 -26.40 11.15 -0.49
N SER A 201 -27.23 10.25 -0.99
CA SER A 201 -27.71 9.08 -0.21
C SER A 201 -26.59 8.10 0.12
N ILE A 202 -25.66 7.84 -0.82
CA ILE A 202 -24.50 6.96 -0.61
C ILE A 202 -23.52 7.61 0.38
N ASP A 203 -23.30 8.91 0.28
CA ASP A 203 -22.44 9.66 1.21
C ASP A 203 -22.97 9.65 2.64
N ASP A 204 -24.31 9.69 2.84
CA ASP A 204 -24.94 9.59 4.15
C ASP A 204 -24.81 8.19 4.75
N GLU A 205 -24.97 7.12 3.96
CA GLU A 205 -24.77 5.73 4.40
C GLU A 205 -23.31 5.48 4.78
N LEU A 206 -22.38 5.95 3.98
CA LEU A 206 -20.94 5.85 4.26
C LEU A 206 -20.60 6.61 5.55
N ARG A 207 -21.07 7.85 5.71
CA ARG A 207 -20.89 8.64 6.92
C ARG A 207 -21.41 7.90 8.15
N ASP A 208 -22.61 7.37 8.08
CA ASP A 208 -23.24 6.67 9.19
C ASP A 208 -22.52 5.35 9.52
N SER A 209 -21.95 4.67 8.53
CA SER A 209 -21.10 3.51 8.76
C SER A 209 -19.86 3.87 9.59
N TRP A 210 -19.24 5.00 9.31
CA TRP A 210 -18.06 5.49 10.04
C TRP A 210 -18.40 6.10 11.40
N ILE A 211 -19.52 6.80 11.56
CA ILE A 211 -19.96 7.33 12.86
C ILE A 211 -20.37 6.17 13.79
N GLY A 212 -21.15 5.22 13.27
CA GLY A 212 -21.65 4.09 14.04
C GLY A 212 -22.57 4.51 15.19
N PRO A 213 -22.71 3.68 16.24
CA PRO A 213 -23.51 3.99 17.41
C PRO A 213 -22.80 5.05 18.28
N ALA A 214 -23.17 6.30 18.16
CA ALA A 214 -22.63 7.43 18.91
C ALA A 214 -23.73 8.19 19.66
N LYS A 215 -23.34 8.85 20.76
CA LYS A 215 -24.24 9.77 21.47
C LYS A 215 -24.60 10.95 20.56
N PRO A 216 -25.78 11.58 20.75
CA PRO A 216 -26.25 12.65 19.86
C PRO A 216 -25.28 13.83 19.67
N ASP A 217 -24.60 14.25 20.75
CA ASP A 217 -23.60 15.32 20.72
C ASP A 217 -22.35 14.94 19.92
N ILE A 218 -21.87 13.71 20.08
CA ILE A 218 -20.73 13.16 19.32
C ILE A 218 -21.12 12.99 17.85
N ARG A 219 -22.31 12.44 17.58
CA ARG A 219 -22.82 12.29 16.21
C ARG A 219 -22.88 13.63 15.49
N HIS A 220 -23.48 14.64 16.09
CA HIS A 220 -23.60 15.97 15.49
C HIS A 220 -22.22 16.60 15.20
N ARG A 221 -21.26 16.45 16.11
CA ARG A 221 -19.87 16.90 15.89
C ARG A 221 -19.24 16.19 14.70
N TYR A 222 -19.36 14.87 14.62
CA TYR A 222 -18.78 14.07 13.55
C TYR A 222 -19.45 14.34 12.19
N GLU A 223 -20.76 14.51 12.15
CA GLU A 223 -21.48 14.95 10.95
C GLU A 223 -20.97 16.29 10.45
N GLY A 224 -20.73 17.25 11.36
CA GLY A 224 -20.16 18.56 11.01
C GLY A 224 -18.76 18.46 10.41
N ILE A 225 -17.86 17.65 11.02
CA ILE A 225 -16.52 17.41 10.52
C ILE A 225 -16.56 16.73 9.15
N TRP A 226 -17.36 15.66 9.02
CA TRP A 226 -17.51 14.91 7.77
C TRP A 226 -17.95 15.80 6.61
N ASN A 227 -19.01 16.58 6.81
CA ASN A 227 -19.56 17.45 5.78
C ASN A 227 -18.56 18.54 5.37
N ALA A 228 -17.87 19.15 6.34
CA ALA A 228 -16.85 20.16 6.07
C ALA A 228 -15.67 19.61 5.25
N LEU A 229 -15.20 18.39 5.55
CA LEU A 229 -14.14 17.74 4.79
C LEU A 229 -14.62 17.25 3.43
N LEU A 230 -15.88 16.80 3.31
CA LEU A 230 -16.46 16.32 2.07
C LEU A 230 -16.58 17.45 1.04
N ASP A 231 -16.92 18.67 1.49
CA ASP A 231 -17.05 19.85 0.65
C ASP A 231 -15.70 20.52 0.32
N ASP A 232 -14.60 20.06 0.91
CA ASP A 232 -13.26 20.65 0.73
C ASP A 232 -12.62 20.18 -0.57
N GLU A 233 -11.97 21.10 -1.28
CA GLU A 233 -11.26 20.81 -2.53
C GLU A 233 -10.11 19.84 -2.29
N GLY A 234 -10.01 18.75 -3.10
CA GLY A 234 -8.99 17.72 -2.97
C GLY A 234 -9.35 16.54 -2.06
N SER A 235 -10.52 16.57 -1.41
CA SER A 235 -10.97 15.50 -0.50
C SER A 235 -11.36 14.18 -1.18
N ALA A 236 -11.58 14.17 -2.49
CA ALA A 236 -12.18 13.05 -3.23
C ALA A 236 -11.44 11.72 -3.03
N ASP A 237 -10.10 11.74 -3.02
CA ASP A 237 -9.28 10.54 -2.82
C ASP A 237 -9.36 10.01 -1.39
N LEU A 238 -9.47 10.89 -0.39
CA LEU A 238 -9.71 10.49 0.99
C LEU A 238 -11.07 9.80 1.14
N PHE A 239 -12.13 10.37 0.57
CA PHE A 239 -13.47 9.78 0.67
C PHE A 239 -13.60 8.48 -0.13
N ARG A 240 -12.89 8.35 -1.25
CA ARG A 240 -12.75 7.06 -1.94
C ARG A 240 -12.06 6.02 -1.04
N PHE A 241 -10.96 6.38 -0.39
CA PHE A 241 -10.29 5.50 0.58
C PHE A 241 -11.23 5.07 1.70
N LEU A 242 -12.02 6.00 2.26
CA LEU A 242 -12.97 5.70 3.32
C LEU A 242 -14.09 4.75 2.84
N ALA A 243 -14.55 4.91 1.60
CA ALA A 243 -15.55 4.04 0.99
C ALA A 243 -14.98 2.63 0.78
N ASP A 244 -13.81 2.51 0.14
CA ASP A 244 -13.16 1.23 -0.11
C ASP A 244 -12.83 0.51 1.20
N PHE A 245 -12.38 1.24 2.22
CA PHE A 245 -12.07 0.65 3.53
C PHE A 245 -13.35 0.18 4.27
N ALA A 246 -14.46 0.91 4.15
CA ALA A 246 -15.73 0.52 4.76
C ALA A 246 -16.29 -0.78 4.18
N GLU A 247 -15.96 -1.11 2.93
CA GLU A 247 -16.34 -2.36 2.26
C GLU A 247 -15.38 -3.53 2.56
N SER A 248 -14.23 -3.28 3.20
CA SER A 248 -13.23 -4.30 3.48
C SER A 248 -13.68 -5.25 4.59
N ASP A 249 -13.17 -6.50 4.54
CA ASP A 249 -13.39 -7.48 5.62
C ASP A 249 -12.82 -6.97 6.94
N ASP A 250 -11.71 -6.28 6.92
CA ASP A 250 -11.07 -5.65 8.07
C ASP A 250 -12.03 -4.74 8.84
N PHE A 251 -12.73 -3.87 8.12
CA PHE A 251 -13.71 -2.99 8.73
C PHE A 251 -14.91 -3.76 9.27
N HIS A 252 -15.44 -4.71 8.51
CA HIS A 252 -16.60 -5.52 8.90
C HIS A 252 -16.34 -6.38 10.14
N GLU A 253 -15.13 -6.92 10.28
CA GLU A 253 -14.74 -7.71 11.45
C GLU A 253 -14.57 -6.86 12.71
N ARG A 254 -14.03 -5.64 12.59
CA ARG A 254 -13.67 -4.78 13.74
C ARG A 254 -14.05 -3.32 13.56
N PRO A 255 -15.35 -3.00 13.30
CA PRO A 255 -15.77 -1.63 13.02
C PRO A 255 -15.39 -0.61 14.12
N PRO A 256 -15.55 -0.91 15.44
CA PRO A 256 -15.19 0.07 16.48
C PRO A 256 -13.71 0.42 16.50
N TYR A 257 -12.84 -0.56 16.20
CA TYR A 257 -11.40 -0.38 16.17
C TYR A 257 -10.97 0.57 15.04
N TYR A 258 -11.49 0.35 13.82
CA TYR A 258 -11.15 1.18 12.67
C TYR A 258 -11.82 2.55 12.71
N ARG A 259 -13.07 2.64 13.21
CA ARG A 259 -13.73 3.93 13.46
C ARG A 259 -12.89 4.85 14.34
N ALA A 260 -12.39 4.34 15.47
CA ALA A 260 -11.57 5.14 16.37
C ALA A 260 -10.28 5.66 15.72
N ARG A 261 -9.64 4.85 14.87
CA ARG A 261 -8.42 5.23 14.14
C ARG A 261 -8.68 6.30 13.09
N ILE A 262 -9.72 6.10 12.27
CA ILE A 262 -10.09 7.04 11.20
C ILE A 262 -10.59 8.36 11.79
N TRP A 263 -11.45 8.34 12.81
CA TRP A 263 -11.93 9.58 13.41
C TRP A 263 -10.80 10.43 13.98
N ARG A 264 -9.77 9.82 14.55
CA ARG A 264 -8.59 10.55 14.99
C ARG A 264 -7.91 11.31 13.84
N ILE A 265 -7.84 10.70 12.66
CA ILE A 265 -7.29 11.35 11.45
C ILE A 265 -8.20 12.49 11.00
N LEU A 266 -9.52 12.24 10.88
CA LEU A 266 -10.49 13.23 10.41
C LEU A 266 -10.59 14.43 11.34
N GLU A 267 -10.56 14.25 12.66
CA GLU A 267 -10.51 15.32 13.65
C GLU A 267 -9.27 16.21 13.43
N LEU A 268 -8.10 15.62 13.25
CA LEU A 268 -6.86 16.34 12.98
C LEU A 268 -6.89 17.08 11.62
N CYS A 269 -7.52 16.49 10.59
CA CYS A 269 -7.73 17.15 9.31
C CYS A 269 -8.66 18.39 9.46
N ALA A 270 -9.66 18.31 10.32
CA ALA A 270 -10.55 19.45 10.60
C ALA A 270 -9.86 20.58 11.37
N GLU A 271 -8.92 20.23 12.27
CA GLU A 271 -8.19 21.17 13.12
C GLU A 271 -7.01 21.84 12.43
N SER A 272 -6.37 21.18 11.43
CA SER A 272 -5.14 21.65 10.79
C SER A 272 -5.18 21.49 9.28
N THR A 273 -5.01 22.61 8.56
CA THR A 273 -4.90 22.62 7.09
C THR A 273 -3.68 21.85 6.61
N ASP A 274 -2.53 21.98 7.27
CA ASP A 274 -1.28 21.28 6.89
C ASP A 274 -1.46 19.76 7.01
N VAL A 275 -2.12 19.28 8.07
CA VAL A 275 -2.45 17.85 8.24
C VAL A 275 -3.38 17.40 7.12
N ARG A 276 -4.41 18.17 6.85
CA ARG A 276 -5.44 17.88 5.86
C ARG A 276 -4.84 17.75 4.46
N GLU A 277 -4.05 18.72 4.01
CA GLU A 277 -3.36 18.69 2.73
C GLU A 277 -2.40 17.49 2.61
N SER A 278 -1.66 17.23 3.68
CA SER A 278 -0.75 16.06 3.73
C SER A 278 -1.50 14.72 3.64
N VAL A 279 -2.69 14.62 4.27
CA VAL A 279 -3.56 13.44 4.19
C VAL A 279 -4.13 13.29 2.78
N TYR A 280 -4.63 14.38 2.17
CA TYR A 280 -5.14 14.35 0.81
C TYR A 280 -4.08 13.92 -0.21
N LEU A 281 -2.87 14.45 -0.09
CA LEU A 281 -1.75 14.05 -0.96
C LEU A 281 -1.40 12.56 -0.79
N GLN A 282 -1.43 12.04 0.44
CA GLN A 282 -1.10 10.64 0.72
C GLN A 282 -2.16 9.66 0.20
N THR A 283 -3.44 10.09 0.11
CA THR A 283 -4.53 9.25 -0.39
C THR A 283 -4.61 9.18 -1.91
N GLN A 284 -3.86 10.01 -2.63
CA GLN A 284 -3.79 9.97 -4.09
C GLN A 284 -3.19 8.64 -4.59
N GLY A 285 -3.75 8.14 -5.67
CA GLY A 285 -3.25 6.95 -6.35
C GLY A 285 -4.19 5.74 -6.29
N PRO A 286 -3.86 4.66 -7.01
CA PRO A 286 -4.74 3.49 -7.11
C PRO A 286 -4.81 2.72 -5.81
N GLN A 287 -6.01 2.33 -5.43
CA GLN A 287 -6.31 1.51 -4.24
C GLN A 287 -6.72 0.12 -4.75
N THR A 288 -5.76 -0.80 -4.83
CA THR A 288 -5.88 -2.01 -5.64
C THR A 288 -6.17 -3.29 -4.86
N CYS A 289 -6.00 -3.30 -3.52
CA CYS A 289 -6.27 -4.48 -2.67
C CYS A 289 -6.46 -4.06 -1.21
N GLU A 290 -7.00 -4.95 -0.38
CA GLU A 290 -7.23 -4.71 1.05
C GLU A 290 -5.93 -4.41 1.81
N ASP A 291 -4.85 -5.12 1.51
CA ASP A 291 -3.55 -4.85 2.13
C ASP A 291 -3.00 -3.47 1.76
N ARG A 292 -3.35 -2.94 0.58
CA ARG A 292 -3.08 -1.54 0.22
C ARG A 292 -3.80 -0.56 1.14
N LEU A 293 -5.06 -0.85 1.49
CA LEU A 293 -5.83 -0.02 2.41
C LEU A 293 -5.23 -0.03 3.82
N LEU A 294 -4.79 -1.19 4.32
CA LEU A 294 -4.09 -1.31 5.61
C LEU A 294 -2.76 -0.53 5.63
N LEU A 295 -1.99 -0.64 4.54
CA LEU A 295 -0.73 0.10 4.40
C LEU A 295 -0.99 1.60 4.36
N LEU A 296 -1.99 2.05 3.60
CA LEU A 296 -2.36 3.45 3.48
C LEU A 296 -2.83 4.01 4.82
N LEU A 297 -3.69 3.29 5.55
CA LEU A 297 -4.10 3.69 6.91
C LEU A 297 -2.90 3.89 7.83
N SER A 298 -1.94 2.95 7.82
CA SER A 298 -0.70 3.08 8.58
C SER A 298 0.10 4.33 8.19
N GLN A 299 0.19 4.63 6.90
CA GLN A 299 0.89 5.82 6.40
C GLN A 299 0.19 7.12 6.84
N LEU A 300 -1.14 7.16 6.78
CA LEU A 300 -1.94 8.31 7.26
C LEU A 300 -1.74 8.53 8.75
N GLU A 301 -1.76 7.49 9.56
CA GLU A 301 -1.51 7.59 11.00
C GLU A 301 -0.10 8.07 11.34
N VAL A 302 0.91 7.61 10.63
CA VAL A 302 2.29 8.11 10.79
C VAL A 302 2.38 9.59 10.42
N ARG A 303 1.73 10.02 9.33
CA ARG A 303 1.67 11.42 8.91
C ARG A 303 0.99 12.31 9.96
N THR A 304 -0.17 11.90 10.44
CA THR A 304 -0.89 12.66 11.48
C THR A 304 -0.10 12.69 12.79
N LEU A 305 0.57 11.60 13.16
CA LEU A 305 1.46 11.56 14.32
C LEU A 305 2.59 12.59 14.22
N ILE A 306 3.26 12.68 13.07
CA ILE A 306 4.31 13.67 12.81
C ILE A 306 3.73 15.07 12.90
N ALA A 307 2.61 15.34 12.25
CA ALA A 307 1.99 16.66 12.19
C ALA A 307 1.57 17.17 13.59
N VAL A 308 0.97 16.30 14.42
CA VAL A 308 0.64 16.62 15.82
C VAL A 308 1.86 17.03 16.61
N HIS A 309 2.98 16.32 16.43
CA HIS A 309 4.22 16.65 17.14
C HIS A 309 4.89 17.93 16.60
N THR A 310 4.71 18.23 15.33
CA THR A 310 5.18 19.49 14.73
C THR A 310 4.36 20.68 15.24
N ALA A 311 3.03 20.57 15.24
CA ALA A 311 2.13 21.63 15.71
C ALA A 311 2.22 21.86 17.22
N GLY A 312 2.41 20.80 18.00
CA GLY A 312 2.50 20.82 19.45
C GLY A 312 3.85 21.27 20.01
N ALA A 313 4.83 21.58 19.17
CA ALA A 313 6.20 21.93 19.58
C ALA A 313 6.29 23.08 20.61
N SER A 314 5.22 23.84 20.79
CA SER A 314 5.10 24.95 21.77
C SER A 314 4.35 24.56 23.05
N ALA A 315 3.70 23.39 23.15
CA ALA A 315 2.77 23.06 24.22
C ALA A 315 3.12 21.71 24.90
N GLY A 316 4.08 21.74 25.81
CA GLY A 316 4.27 20.66 26.80
C GLY A 316 4.80 19.33 26.32
N GLN A 317 5.25 19.20 25.08
CA GLN A 317 5.96 18.02 24.60
C GLN A 317 7.32 17.88 25.31
N THR A 318 7.64 16.67 25.72
CA THR A 318 8.92 16.39 26.31
C THR A 318 9.95 16.04 25.23
N GLU A 319 11.16 16.58 25.37
CA GLU A 319 12.32 16.22 24.52
C GLU A 319 12.41 14.68 24.36
N ARG A 320 12.16 13.94 25.43
CA ARG A 320 12.21 12.47 25.44
C ARG A 320 11.18 11.82 24.51
N GLU A 321 10.00 12.40 24.38
CA GLU A 321 8.96 11.90 23.46
C GLU A 321 9.39 12.09 22.01
N LEU A 322 9.93 13.24 21.67
CA LEU A 322 10.46 13.55 20.34
C LEU A 322 11.64 12.65 19.96
N LEU A 323 12.54 12.37 20.91
CA LEU A 323 13.66 11.45 20.71
C LEU A 323 13.17 10.02 20.43
N ARG A 324 12.15 9.55 21.17
CA ARG A 324 11.53 8.23 20.92
C ARG A 324 10.86 8.18 19.56
N LEU A 325 10.09 9.22 19.20
CA LEU A 325 9.46 9.33 17.90
C LEU A 325 10.51 9.34 16.78
N GLY A 326 11.54 10.16 16.88
CA GLY A 326 12.64 10.24 15.92
C GLY A 326 13.31 8.88 15.69
N ARG A 327 13.59 8.15 16.78
CA ARG A 327 14.15 6.80 16.71
C ARG A 327 13.22 5.80 16.02
N SER A 328 11.93 5.82 16.34
CA SER A 328 10.95 4.92 15.75
C SER A 328 10.73 5.20 14.26
N LEU A 329 10.72 6.47 13.85
CA LEU A 329 10.66 6.89 12.46
C LEU A 329 11.94 6.50 11.68
N TYR A 330 13.12 6.69 12.27
CA TYR A 330 14.38 6.21 11.67
C TYR A 330 14.31 4.71 11.36
N ARG A 331 13.84 3.90 12.31
CA ARG A 331 13.68 2.46 12.14
C ARG A 331 12.70 2.13 11.01
N LEU A 332 11.59 2.85 10.95
CA LEU A 332 10.61 2.69 9.87
C LEU A 332 11.22 2.99 8.50
N ASP A 333 11.97 4.10 8.36
CA ASP A 333 12.69 4.46 7.13
C ASP A 333 13.68 3.36 6.71
N GLN A 334 14.40 2.77 7.70
CA GLN A 334 15.35 1.69 7.42
C GLN A 334 14.63 0.40 6.97
N VAL A 335 13.50 0.07 7.59
CA VAL A 335 12.66 -1.07 7.18
C VAL A 335 12.17 -0.88 5.75
N ASP A 336 11.65 0.30 5.42
CA ASP A 336 11.18 0.63 4.06
C ASP A 336 12.31 0.59 3.04
N SER A 337 13.48 1.11 3.39
CA SER A 337 14.67 1.03 2.54
C SER A 337 15.13 -0.41 2.29
N ILE A 338 14.98 -1.30 3.27
CA ILE A 338 15.27 -2.73 3.10
C ILE A 338 14.23 -3.38 2.20
N ALA A 339 12.94 -3.07 2.38
CA ALA A 339 11.86 -3.56 1.53
C ALA A 339 12.07 -3.12 0.08
N ALA A 340 12.32 -1.83 -0.17
CA ALA A 340 12.58 -1.30 -1.51
C ALA A 340 13.75 -2.02 -2.20
N ARG A 341 14.89 -2.18 -1.51
CA ARG A 341 16.02 -2.93 -2.07
C ARG A 341 15.72 -4.41 -2.30
N HIS A 342 14.82 -4.99 -1.52
CA HIS A 342 14.36 -6.37 -1.76
C HIS A 342 13.51 -6.45 -3.02
N ILE A 343 12.56 -5.55 -3.19
CA ILE A 343 11.74 -5.40 -4.39
C ILE A 343 12.61 -5.25 -5.64
N GLU A 344 13.59 -4.33 -5.62
CA GLU A 344 14.52 -4.13 -6.73
C GLU A 344 15.31 -5.40 -7.09
N ARG A 345 15.71 -6.19 -6.10
CA ARG A 345 16.41 -7.47 -6.35
C ARG A 345 15.48 -8.50 -6.96
N MET A 346 14.24 -8.61 -6.45
CA MET A 346 13.23 -9.52 -6.99
C MET A 346 12.90 -9.17 -8.45
N ARG A 347 12.79 -7.89 -8.78
CA ARG A 347 12.52 -7.40 -10.15
C ARG A 347 13.64 -7.68 -11.16
N ARG A 348 14.85 -8.01 -10.70
CA ARG A 348 15.95 -8.45 -11.60
C ARG A 348 15.75 -9.86 -12.14
N ASP A 349 14.96 -10.67 -11.47
CA ASP A 349 14.50 -11.94 -12.00
C ASP A 349 13.30 -11.67 -12.95
N PRO A 350 13.45 -11.90 -14.26
CA PRO A 350 12.38 -11.64 -15.23
C PRO A 350 11.13 -12.50 -15.00
N TYR A 351 11.24 -13.53 -14.19
CA TYR A 351 10.14 -14.42 -13.82
C TYR A 351 9.53 -14.08 -12.45
N ALA A 352 10.16 -13.19 -11.66
CA ALA A 352 9.63 -12.79 -10.37
C ALA A 352 8.48 -11.77 -10.57
N ARG A 353 7.34 -12.09 -10.01
CA ARG A 353 6.24 -11.14 -9.87
C ARG A 353 6.26 -10.60 -8.46
N VAL A 354 6.51 -9.30 -8.38
CA VAL A 354 6.69 -8.62 -7.11
C VAL A 354 5.44 -7.80 -6.83
N ASP A 355 4.76 -8.14 -5.77
CA ASP A 355 3.79 -7.23 -5.19
C ASP A 355 4.50 -6.38 -4.13
N ASP A 356 4.74 -5.11 -4.48
CA ASP A 356 5.48 -4.19 -3.61
C ASP A 356 4.79 -4.01 -2.26
N ILE A 357 3.46 -3.97 -2.26
CA ILE A 357 2.65 -3.74 -1.05
C ILE A 357 2.88 -4.86 -0.06
N GLU A 358 2.80 -6.10 -0.54
CA GLU A 358 2.98 -7.29 0.28
C GLU A 358 4.40 -7.38 0.84
N VAL A 359 5.41 -6.96 0.06
CA VAL A 359 6.80 -6.91 0.55
C VAL A 359 6.95 -5.88 1.66
N TYR A 360 6.41 -4.65 1.47
CA TYR A 360 6.46 -3.61 2.52
C TYR A 360 5.74 -4.09 3.80
N LEU A 361 4.53 -4.61 3.67
CA LEU A 361 3.74 -5.10 4.81
C LEU A 361 4.43 -6.26 5.53
N ALA A 362 5.01 -7.22 4.80
CA ALA A 362 5.72 -8.34 5.40
C ALA A 362 6.83 -7.88 6.34
N TYR A 363 7.63 -6.88 5.93
CA TYR A 363 8.65 -6.32 6.79
C TYR A 363 8.06 -5.48 7.94
N ARG A 364 7.13 -4.59 7.66
CA ARG A 364 6.54 -3.67 8.64
C ARG A 364 5.80 -4.41 9.74
N VAL A 365 4.87 -5.31 9.39
CA VAL A 365 4.07 -6.09 10.34
C VAL A 365 4.95 -6.97 11.24
N ASN A 366 5.87 -7.73 10.64
CA ASN A 366 6.70 -8.67 11.40
C ASN A 366 7.79 -7.99 12.24
N LEU A 367 8.18 -6.76 11.91
CA LEU A 367 9.19 -6.01 12.66
C LEU A 367 8.59 -4.96 13.60
N ALA A 368 7.29 -4.68 13.52
CA ALA A 368 6.61 -3.62 14.28
C ALA A 368 6.94 -3.66 15.77
N ASN A 369 6.66 -4.78 16.43
CA ASN A 369 6.87 -4.92 17.87
C ASN A 369 8.36 -4.94 18.25
N ARG A 370 9.18 -5.67 17.48
CA ARG A 370 10.61 -5.80 17.75
C ARG A 370 11.36 -4.47 17.66
N LEU A 371 10.99 -3.64 16.70
CA LEU A 371 11.63 -2.35 16.44
C LEU A 371 10.88 -1.15 17.03
N GLY A 372 9.68 -1.36 17.58
CA GLY A 372 8.82 -0.28 18.08
C GLY A 372 8.44 0.69 16.96
N LEU A 373 8.02 0.16 15.79
CA LEU A 373 7.61 0.98 14.65
C LEU A 373 6.28 1.67 14.96
N PRO A 374 6.09 2.94 14.57
CA PRO A 374 4.86 3.67 14.86
C PRO A 374 3.72 3.26 13.93
N ALA A 375 2.52 3.11 14.47
CA ALA A 375 1.27 2.99 13.73
C ALA A 375 1.26 1.89 12.63
N GLN A 376 1.81 0.70 12.93
CA GLN A 376 1.82 -0.38 11.94
C GLN A 376 0.59 -1.28 12.05
N PRO A 377 0.15 -1.90 10.92
CA PRO A 377 -0.83 -2.97 10.96
C PRO A 377 -0.33 -4.13 11.82
N THR A 378 -1.26 -4.84 12.47
CA THR A 378 -0.95 -6.01 13.29
C THR A 378 -0.89 -7.31 12.50
N TYR A 379 -1.38 -7.29 11.28
CA TYR A 379 -1.41 -8.42 10.35
C TYR A 379 -1.45 -7.90 8.89
N MET A 380 -1.35 -8.81 7.96
CA MET A 380 -1.56 -8.61 6.52
C MET A 380 -2.42 -9.77 5.99
N ASN A 381 -3.27 -9.49 5.02
CA ASN A 381 -4.23 -10.47 4.50
C ASN A 381 -3.56 -11.52 3.61
N TYR A 382 -2.49 -11.14 2.92
CA TYR A 382 -1.86 -11.97 1.89
C TYR A 382 -0.34 -12.15 2.10
N PRO A 383 0.10 -12.71 3.27
CA PRO A 383 1.53 -12.83 3.61
C PRO A 383 2.32 -13.71 2.63
N GLU A 384 1.67 -14.67 1.99
CA GLU A 384 2.26 -15.56 0.99
C GLU A 384 2.71 -14.84 -0.27
N PHE A 385 2.18 -13.64 -0.51
CA PHE A 385 2.47 -12.86 -1.72
C PHE A 385 3.72 -11.99 -1.59
N SER A 386 4.23 -11.86 -0.40
CA SER A 386 5.43 -11.06 -0.16
C SER A 386 6.72 -11.72 -0.64
N ASP A 387 6.76 -13.04 -0.75
CA ASP A 387 8.00 -13.81 -0.97
C ASP A 387 9.12 -13.51 0.06
N VAL A 388 8.76 -12.94 1.21
CA VAL A 388 9.70 -12.58 2.27
C VAL A 388 9.79 -13.70 3.30
N SER A 389 10.95 -14.34 3.37
CA SER A 389 11.18 -15.42 4.34
C SER A 389 11.40 -14.90 5.77
N SER A 390 11.07 -15.70 6.77
CA SER A 390 11.35 -15.41 8.18
C SER A 390 12.84 -15.12 8.45
N ARG A 391 13.75 -15.72 7.68
CA ARG A 391 15.20 -15.44 7.75
C ARG A 391 15.49 -14.00 7.31
N GLN A 392 14.89 -13.55 6.20
CA GLN A 392 15.09 -12.19 5.69
C GLN A 392 14.53 -11.16 6.67
N ILE A 393 13.35 -11.41 7.26
CA ILE A 393 12.76 -10.56 8.30
C ILE A 393 13.70 -10.44 9.51
N ARG A 394 14.22 -11.58 10.01
CA ARG A 394 15.15 -11.59 11.15
C ARG A 394 16.42 -10.80 10.86
N LEU A 395 17.05 -11.03 9.70
CA LEU A 395 18.26 -10.31 9.29
C LEU A 395 18.01 -8.82 9.07
N ALA A 396 16.83 -8.44 8.57
CA ALA A 396 16.44 -7.04 8.44
C ALA A 396 16.37 -6.35 9.81
N GLY A 397 15.72 -6.96 10.78
CA GLY A 397 15.65 -6.42 12.14
C GLY A 397 17.02 -6.29 12.80
N GLU A 398 17.90 -7.29 12.65
CA GLU A 398 19.30 -7.23 13.13
C GLU A 398 20.07 -6.09 12.47
N ARG A 399 19.92 -5.89 11.16
CA ARG A 399 20.57 -4.84 10.40
C ARG A 399 20.13 -3.45 10.83
N VAL A 400 18.83 -3.25 11.07
CA VAL A 400 18.28 -1.97 11.55
C VAL A 400 18.90 -1.62 12.90
N LEU A 401 18.89 -2.56 13.87
CA LEU A 401 19.43 -2.33 15.21
C LEU A 401 20.95 -2.13 15.20
N ALA A 402 21.69 -2.89 14.39
CA ALA A 402 23.14 -2.74 14.26
C ALA A 402 23.56 -1.42 13.59
N GLY A 403 22.68 -0.82 12.78
CA GLY A 403 22.89 0.48 12.15
C GLY A 403 22.62 1.68 13.07
N GLU A 404 22.05 1.46 14.26
CA GLU A 404 21.76 2.53 15.22
C GLU A 404 23.03 2.93 15.96
N SER A 405 23.61 4.06 15.59
CA SER A 405 24.58 4.78 16.41
C SER A 405 23.98 6.13 16.85
N LEU A 406 24.54 6.70 17.90
CA LEU A 406 24.11 8.02 18.39
C LEU A 406 24.14 9.07 17.27
N ASP A 407 25.22 9.12 16.52
CA ASP A 407 25.41 10.06 15.43
C ASP A 407 24.42 9.85 14.28
N VAL A 408 24.14 8.59 13.90
CA VAL A 408 23.16 8.23 12.87
C VAL A 408 21.75 8.64 13.29
N LEU A 409 21.38 8.37 14.54
CA LEU A 409 20.06 8.74 15.07
C LEU A 409 19.91 10.26 15.16
N ALA A 410 20.95 10.96 15.59
CA ALA A 410 20.97 12.41 15.66
C ALA A 410 20.88 13.06 14.27
N ALA A 411 21.61 12.52 13.28
CA ALA A 411 21.54 12.99 11.90
C ALA A 411 20.14 12.80 11.30
N ALA A 412 19.52 11.65 11.54
CA ALA A 412 18.15 11.40 11.09
C ALA A 412 17.12 12.31 11.78
N LEU A 413 17.27 12.55 13.07
CA LEU A 413 16.38 13.43 13.84
C LEU A 413 16.51 14.89 13.41
N ALA A 414 17.73 15.37 13.15
CA ALA A 414 18.01 16.74 12.73
C ALA A 414 17.29 17.14 11.41
N GLN A 415 16.91 16.16 10.58
CA GLN A 415 16.14 16.37 9.35
C GLN A 415 14.63 16.42 9.59
N ARG A 416 14.15 16.16 10.80
CA ARG A 416 12.71 16.12 11.11
C ARG A 416 12.21 17.50 11.54
N GLU A 417 11.16 17.94 10.86
CA GLU A 417 10.54 19.25 11.08
C GLU A 417 10.08 19.44 12.54
N PHE A 418 9.44 18.42 13.14
CA PHE A 418 9.02 18.48 14.54
C PHE A 418 10.19 18.71 15.52
N TRP A 419 11.36 18.15 15.22
CA TRP A 419 12.57 18.37 16.02
C TRP A 419 13.11 19.79 15.82
N GLN A 420 13.19 20.24 14.57
CA GLN A 420 13.66 21.59 14.24
C GLN A 420 12.78 22.65 14.90
N SER A 421 11.44 22.51 14.83
CA SER A 421 10.48 23.40 15.47
C SER A 421 10.63 23.42 16.99
N PHE A 422 10.77 22.23 17.60
CA PHE A 422 10.98 22.11 19.04
C PHE A 422 12.26 22.81 19.50
N VAL A 423 13.41 22.52 18.89
CA VAL A 423 14.69 23.09 19.35
C VAL A 423 14.80 24.58 19.06
N ARG A 424 14.20 25.08 17.96
CA ARG A 424 14.11 26.52 17.70
C ARG A 424 13.38 27.27 18.82
N SER A 425 12.29 26.71 19.31
CA SER A 425 11.54 27.34 20.41
C SER A 425 12.24 27.20 21.75
N HIS A 426 12.83 26.01 22.02
CA HIS A 426 13.42 25.69 23.32
C HIS A 426 14.84 26.25 23.54
N TYR A 427 15.62 26.29 22.48
CA TYR A 427 17.00 26.79 22.49
C TYR A 427 17.14 28.09 21.70
N ARG A 428 16.15 28.95 21.78
CA ARG A 428 16.05 30.22 21.02
C ARG A 428 17.30 31.06 21.05
N GLU A 429 17.92 31.23 22.24
CA GLU A 429 19.13 32.02 22.40
C GLU A 429 20.31 31.50 21.57
N ARG A 430 20.45 30.17 21.41
CA ARG A 430 21.51 29.58 20.59
C ARG A 430 21.30 29.89 19.09
N PHE A 431 20.08 29.86 18.61
CA PHE A 431 19.75 30.23 17.23
C PHE A 431 19.93 31.72 16.97
N GLU A 432 19.50 32.57 17.89
CA GLU A 432 19.71 34.03 17.81
C GLU A 432 21.21 34.39 17.79
N ALA A 433 22.00 33.79 18.66
CA ALA A 433 23.45 33.99 18.70
C ALA A 433 24.14 33.50 17.40
N LEU A 434 23.67 32.36 16.83
CA LEU A 434 24.16 31.83 15.56
C LEU A 434 23.83 32.77 14.39
N ALA A 435 22.62 33.32 14.35
CA ALA A 435 22.13 34.15 13.25
C ALA A 435 22.69 35.60 13.28
N ALA A 436 23.06 36.12 14.46
CA ALA A 436 23.47 37.50 14.62
C ALA A 436 24.65 37.95 13.68
N PRO A 437 25.71 37.17 13.47
CA PRO A 437 26.80 37.56 12.54
C PRO A 437 26.32 37.64 11.09
N PHE A 438 25.38 36.80 10.70
CA PHE A 438 24.80 36.75 9.34
C PHE A 438 23.90 37.96 9.11
N HIS A 439 23.07 38.35 10.07
CA HIS A 439 22.25 39.55 10.00
C HIS A 439 23.11 40.80 9.87
N GLN A 440 24.19 40.90 10.63
CA GLN A 440 25.10 42.02 10.54
C GLN A 440 25.81 42.13 9.17
N ARG A 441 26.19 41.00 8.58
CA ARG A 441 26.76 40.94 7.22
C ARG A 441 25.74 41.30 6.17
N LEU A 442 24.48 40.87 6.33
CA LEU A 442 23.38 41.20 5.43
C LEU A 442 23.05 42.67 5.45
N GLU A 443 22.94 43.30 6.65
CA GLU A 443 22.76 44.74 6.79
C GLU A 443 23.89 45.55 6.15
N THR A 444 25.11 45.05 6.24
CA THR A 444 26.28 45.69 5.61
C THR A 444 26.17 45.62 4.09
N ALA A 445 25.80 44.46 3.52
CA ALA A 445 25.58 44.29 2.11
C ALA A 445 24.43 45.18 1.59
N GLU A 446 23.34 45.32 2.34
CA GLU A 446 22.23 46.18 2.02
C GLU A 446 22.63 47.68 1.94
N ARG A 447 23.42 48.16 2.88
CA ARG A 447 23.92 49.55 2.87
C ARG A 447 24.79 49.89 1.65
N THR A 448 25.41 48.88 1.04
CA THR A 448 26.31 49.05 -0.10
C THR A 448 25.64 48.76 -1.45
N VAL A 449 24.32 48.51 -1.47
CA VAL A 449 23.56 48.26 -2.71
C VAL A 449 23.71 49.40 -3.74
N GLY A 450 23.72 50.65 -3.28
CA GLY A 450 23.89 51.82 -4.16
C GLY A 450 25.24 51.86 -4.87
N GLU A 451 26.28 51.23 -4.32
CA GLU A 451 27.64 51.18 -4.85
C GLU A 451 27.88 49.97 -5.77
N HIS A 452 27.28 48.81 -5.46
CA HIS A 452 27.57 47.52 -6.11
C HIS A 452 26.43 46.99 -6.99
N GLY A 453 25.25 47.59 -6.88
CA GLY A 453 24.06 47.21 -7.63
C GLY A 453 23.24 46.08 -6.98
N GLU A 454 21.95 46.04 -7.27
CA GLU A 454 20.95 45.11 -6.69
C GLU A 454 21.28 43.65 -6.96
N GLN A 455 21.79 43.31 -8.14
CA GLN A 455 22.11 41.93 -8.51
C GLN A 455 23.26 41.36 -7.63
N VAL A 456 24.27 42.17 -7.27
CA VAL A 456 25.36 41.76 -6.40
C VAL A 456 24.83 41.53 -4.97
N TYR A 457 23.94 42.40 -4.49
CA TYR A 457 23.29 42.24 -3.21
C TYR A 457 22.49 40.92 -3.14
N LEU A 458 21.65 40.63 -4.15
CA LEU A 458 20.87 39.40 -4.19
C LEU A 458 21.74 38.13 -4.17
N GLN A 459 22.89 38.16 -4.88
CA GLN A 459 23.87 37.05 -4.83
C GLN A 459 24.49 36.89 -3.44
N GLN A 460 24.91 38.01 -2.81
CA GLN A 460 25.47 37.99 -1.45
C GLN A 460 24.44 37.53 -0.42
N ALA A 461 23.22 38.01 -0.49
CA ALA A 461 22.13 37.62 0.38
C ALA A 461 21.79 36.11 0.26
N ALA A 462 21.75 35.58 -0.97
CA ALA A 462 21.56 34.17 -1.21
C ALA A 462 22.71 33.31 -0.65
N ALA A 463 23.95 33.75 -0.81
CA ALA A 463 25.13 33.06 -0.25
C ALA A 463 25.12 33.06 1.28
N LEU A 464 24.81 34.21 1.90
CA LEU A 464 24.68 34.34 3.35
C LEU A 464 23.56 33.47 3.93
N LYS A 465 22.42 33.42 3.21
CA LYS A 465 21.32 32.52 3.61
C LYS A 465 21.75 31.07 3.57
N ALA A 466 22.36 30.61 2.47
CA ALA A 466 22.83 29.22 2.35
C ALA A 466 23.87 28.87 3.45
N GLU A 467 24.75 29.82 3.82
CA GLU A 467 25.70 29.64 4.91
C GLU A 467 25.00 29.54 6.27
N LEU A 468 23.99 30.38 6.52
CA LEU A 468 23.18 30.33 7.74
C LEU A 468 22.40 28.99 7.81
N ASP A 469 21.75 28.60 6.74
CA ASP A 469 20.99 27.33 6.66
C ASP A 469 21.90 26.13 6.99
N ALA A 470 23.13 26.12 6.48
CA ALA A 470 24.12 25.07 6.78
C ALA A 470 24.53 25.05 8.28
N HIS A 471 24.71 26.22 8.88
CA HIS A 471 25.04 26.33 10.32
C HIS A 471 23.85 25.94 11.20
N GLU A 472 22.63 26.29 10.82
CA GLU A 472 21.43 25.84 11.52
C GLU A 472 21.26 24.32 11.45
N GLN A 473 21.53 23.70 10.30
CA GLN A 473 21.50 22.23 10.17
C GLN A 473 22.55 21.56 11.06
N ALA A 474 23.74 22.14 11.17
CA ALA A 474 24.77 21.68 12.10
C ALA A 474 24.31 21.81 13.56
N LEU A 475 23.65 22.92 13.94
CA LEU A 475 23.11 23.11 15.28
C LEU A 475 21.96 22.14 15.60
N TYR A 476 21.05 21.85 14.64
CA TYR A 476 20.02 20.81 14.82
C TYR A 476 20.62 19.44 15.13
N HIS A 477 21.70 19.09 14.44
CA HIS A 477 22.41 17.83 14.66
C HIS A 477 23.12 17.83 16.03
N GLU A 478 23.84 18.90 16.39
CA GLU A 478 24.51 19.05 17.67
C GLU A 478 23.52 18.88 18.84
N LEU A 479 22.40 19.60 18.79
CA LEU A 479 21.34 19.50 19.80
C LEU A 479 20.71 18.07 19.88
N ALA A 480 20.59 17.38 18.75
CA ALA A 480 20.13 16.00 18.73
C ALA A 480 21.14 15.04 19.38
N VAL A 481 22.46 15.23 19.12
CA VAL A 481 23.52 14.46 19.78
C VAL A 481 23.50 14.70 21.29
N GLU A 482 23.42 15.97 21.73
CA GLU A 482 23.34 16.33 23.15
C GLU A 482 22.12 15.67 23.81
N ALA A 483 20.96 15.73 23.14
CA ALA A 483 19.71 15.16 23.66
C ALA A 483 19.75 13.63 23.78
N TYR A 484 20.22 12.92 22.74
CA TYR A 484 20.39 11.47 22.79
C TYR A 484 21.44 11.00 23.81
N SER A 485 22.47 11.82 24.07
CA SER A 485 23.49 11.51 25.06
C SER A 485 22.97 11.55 26.50
N ARG A 486 21.84 12.23 26.74
CA ARG A 486 21.17 12.32 28.05
C ARG A 486 20.14 11.21 28.31
N LEU A 487 19.79 10.39 27.30
CA LEU A 487 18.85 9.26 27.39
C LEU A 487 19.53 8.02 27.95
#